data_77808e82c128897a897ecf35921186c7
#
_entry.id   77808e82c128897a897ecf35921186c7
#
_cell.length_a   1.000
_cell.length_b   1.000
_cell.length_c   1.000
_cell.angle_alpha   90.00
_cell.angle_beta   90.00
_cell.angle_gamma   90.00
#
_symmetry.space_group_name_H-M   'P 1'
#
loop_
_entity.id
_entity.type
_entity.pdbx_description
1 polymer ?
#
loop_
_entity_poly.entity_id
_entity_poly.type
_entity_poly.pdbx_seq_one_letter_code
_entity_poly.pdbx_strand_id
1 'polypeptide(L)'
;MEKFKKPRLLTPRGQSHKKFWQAAGLCALTAAIFFLPFYILDGGFFHYAGDFNSQQITFYRYMNGFVKGAGYPDSAFAGAPHNTFSWATDLGSGVMNAYSFYLYGSPFFWLSVLLPQSWLPYMMVPLLVLKFGVAGGGAYLYLRRYVKNENYAVLGACLYALSGFAVYNVFFNHFVDVVALFPYLLWALDEAIYENRHGLFAFWVAVNLLNNYFFFVGQVIFLCIYFVCKLTAKDFRLTGRKFGHLLWESVLGVAMGCLLLFPAVLSLLQNPRTIDLSSGWGFLTYAKVQQYLAILLSWILPPDSPYLTSVWSEGVIKWTSMTAYLPLCSLAGAMAYWRSRKADSKKRIVAVCAVCALVPVLNSAFYALNSSYYARWYYMPSLILAAMTVNALEDPDVDLDAPARGIGWIMLATLVFAVVPVRDDTTGTWSFGVLKNPEQFFVVLGFGLLGLMLYLSLIHISE
;
A
#
# COMPACT_ATOMS: atom_id res chain seq x y z
N MET A 1 22.08 -31.96 -18.04
CA MET A 1 22.24 -30.55 -17.59
C MET A 1 21.06 -29.76 -18.16
N GLU A 2 19.96 -29.67 -17.41
CA GLU A 2 18.83 -28.81 -17.80
C GLU A 2 19.31 -27.35 -17.86
N LYS A 3 19.21 -26.75 -19.05
CA LYS A 3 19.48 -25.33 -19.24
C LYS A 3 18.49 -24.56 -18.36
N PHE A 4 18.98 -23.93 -17.32
CA PHE A 4 18.20 -22.93 -16.57
C PHE A 4 17.64 -21.93 -17.56
N LYS A 5 16.33 -21.97 -17.81
CA LYS A 5 15.67 -20.85 -18.45
C LYS A 5 15.77 -19.70 -17.44
N LYS A 6 16.73 -18.79 -17.67
CA LYS A 6 16.68 -17.48 -17.01
C LYS A 6 15.24 -16.98 -17.18
N PRO A 7 14.56 -16.55 -16.12
CA PRO A 7 13.36 -15.74 -16.31
C PRO A 7 13.75 -14.69 -17.34
N ARG A 8 12.90 -14.40 -18.32
CA ARG A 8 13.22 -13.43 -19.36
C ARG A 8 13.35 -12.05 -18.74
N LEU A 9 14.50 -11.79 -18.14
CA LEU A 9 14.91 -10.51 -17.63
C LEU A 9 15.25 -9.63 -18.80
N LEU A 10 14.28 -8.90 -19.26
CA LEU A 10 14.42 -8.02 -20.40
C LEU A 10 14.90 -6.67 -19.92
N THR A 11 16.15 -6.57 -19.52
CA THR A 11 16.80 -5.27 -19.40
C THR A 11 17.74 -5.08 -20.55
N PRO A 12 17.35 -4.38 -21.62
CA PRO A 12 18.33 -3.78 -22.49
C PRO A 12 19.07 -2.71 -21.69
N ARG A 13 20.39 -2.86 -21.55
CA ARG A 13 21.24 -1.76 -21.10
C ARG A 13 21.06 -0.61 -22.10
N GLY A 14 20.69 0.57 -21.63
CA GLY A 14 20.52 1.76 -22.48
C GLY A 14 19.07 2.24 -22.69
N GLN A 15 18.12 1.72 -21.93
CA GLN A 15 16.74 2.19 -22.01
C GLN A 15 16.55 3.63 -21.54
N SER A 16 15.77 4.33 -22.32
CA SER A 16 15.41 5.71 -22.14
C SER A 16 14.72 5.92 -20.78
N HIS A 17 15.23 6.86 -20.00
CA HIS A 17 14.55 7.38 -18.81
C HIS A 17 13.13 7.91 -19.10
N LYS A 18 12.77 8.06 -20.38
CA LYS A 18 11.49 8.58 -20.86
C LYS A 18 10.30 7.80 -20.30
N LYS A 19 10.34 6.47 -20.31
CA LYS A 19 9.23 5.64 -19.81
C LYS A 19 9.06 5.71 -18.29
N PHE A 20 10.15 5.87 -17.56
CA PHE A 20 10.11 6.14 -16.11
C PHE A 20 9.35 7.44 -15.82
N TRP A 21 9.74 8.53 -16.49
CA TRP A 21 9.08 9.82 -16.32
C TRP A 21 7.65 9.82 -16.86
N GLN A 22 7.36 9.03 -17.89
CA GLN A 22 6.01 8.84 -18.38
C GLN A 22 5.13 8.16 -17.32
N ALA A 23 5.59 7.09 -16.68
CA ALA A 23 4.85 6.40 -15.62
C ALA A 23 4.64 7.33 -14.41
N ALA A 24 5.70 7.97 -13.92
CA ALA A 24 5.62 8.91 -12.82
C ALA A 24 4.68 10.09 -13.14
N GLY A 25 4.82 10.67 -14.34
CA GLY A 25 4.00 11.80 -14.79
C GLY A 25 2.53 11.45 -14.97
N LEU A 26 2.21 10.27 -15.51
CA LEU A 26 0.82 9.81 -15.65
C LEU A 26 0.16 9.60 -14.28
N CYS A 27 0.86 8.95 -13.34
CA CYS A 27 0.31 8.76 -11.99
C CYS A 27 0.12 10.10 -11.27
N ALA A 28 1.09 11.02 -11.36
CA ALA A 28 0.98 12.35 -10.79
C ALA A 28 -0.14 13.17 -11.44
N LEU A 29 -0.26 13.14 -12.76
CA LEU A 29 -1.31 13.84 -13.50
C LEU A 29 -2.70 13.30 -13.14
N THR A 30 -2.87 11.99 -13.08
CA THR A 30 -4.15 11.38 -12.70
C THR A 30 -4.53 11.77 -11.27
N ALA A 31 -3.57 11.73 -10.33
CA ALA A 31 -3.79 12.19 -8.97
C ALA A 31 -4.15 13.69 -8.92
N ALA A 32 -3.44 14.53 -9.69
CA ALA A 32 -3.73 15.95 -9.77
C ALA A 32 -5.14 16.23 -10.30
N ILE A 33 -5.55 15.55 -11.38
CA ILE A 33 -6.91 15.68 -11.94
C ILE A 33 -7.96 15.25 -10.90
N PHE A 34 -7.69 14.17 -10.15
CA PHE A 34 -8.61 13.68 -9.12
C PHE A 34 -8.75 14.66 -7.96
N PHE A 35 -7.64 15.23 -7.45
CA PHE A 35 -7.69 16.13 -6.30
C PHE A 35 -8.04 17.57 -6.65
N LEU A 36 -7.86 18.00 -7.90
CA LEU A 36 -8.03 19.38 -8.32
C LEU A 36 -9.43 19.97 -8.02
N PRO A 37 -10.55 19.25 -8.26
CA PRO A 37 -11.87 19.78 -7.93
C PRO A 37 -12.02 20.09 -6.44
N PHE A 38 -11.58 19.18 -5.57
CA PHE A 38 -11.65 19.38 -4.12
C PHE A 38 -10.75 20.52 -3.66
N TYR A 39 -9.54 20.60 -4.22
CA TYR A 39 -8.59 21.65 -3.91
C TYR A 39 -9.11 23.04 -4.30
N ILE A 40 -9.80 23.17 -5.43
CA ILE A 40 -10.42 24.43 -5.88
C ILE A 40 -11.63 24.77 -5.01
N LEU A 41 -12.51 23.80 -4.74
CA LEU A 41 -13.72 24.01 -3.94
C LEU A 41 -13.39 24.43 -2.49
N ASP A 42 -12.31 23.91 -1.94
CA ASP A 42 -11.84 24.23 -0.58
C ASP A 42 -10.90 25.46 -0.54
N GLY A 43 -10.83 26.26 -1.61
CA GLY A 43 -10.01 27.48 -1.66
C GLY A 43 -8.50 27.24 -1.53
N GLY A 44 -8.00 26.10 -2.06
CA GLY A 44 -6.59 25.72 -2.00
C GLY A 44 -6.23 24.80 -0.83
N PHE A 45 -7.18 24.49 0.04
CA PHE A 45 -7.03 23.43 1.04
C PHE A 45 -7.52 22.09 0.49
N PHE A 46 -7.32 21.06 1.24
CA PHE A 46 -7.96 19.77 1.03
C PHE A 46 -8.45 19.26 2.37
N HIS A 47 -9.74 19.37 2.59
CA HIS A 47 -10.41 18.79 3.74
C HIS A 47 -10.91 17.40 3.36
N TYR A 48 -10.62 16.42 4.20
CA TYR A 48 -11.14 15.06 4.00
C TYR A 48 -12.02 14.70 5.19
N ALA A 49 -11.50 13.93 6.13
CA ALA A 49 -12.21 13.55 7.35
C ALA A 49 -11.22 13.07 8.43
N GLY A 50 -11.66 13.07 9.68
CA GLY A 50 -10.97 12.46 10.82
C GLY A 50 -9.47 12.74 10.86
N ASP A 51 -8.66 11.68 10.84
CA ASP A 51 -7.21 11.76 11.02
C ASP A 51 -6.49 12.61 9.97
N PHE A 52 -7.03 12.72 8.75
CA PHE A 52 -6.41 13.59 7.74
C PHE A 52 -6.45 15.06 8.21
N ASN A 53 -7.59 15.53 8.66
CA ASN A 53 -7.76 16.92 9.09
C ASN A 53 -7.11 17.18 10.46
N SER A 54 -7.43 16.32 11.45
CA SER A 54 -7.03 16.54 12.83
C SER A 54 -5.56 16.22 13.11
N GLN A 55 -4.97 15.29 12.38
CA GLN A 55 -3.60 14.84 12.60
C GLN A 55 -2.67 15.26 11.45
N GLN A 56 -2.95 14.84 10.22
CA GLN A 56 -1.96 14.95 9.15
C GLN A 56 -1.62 16.40 8.82
N ILE A 57 -2.62 17.26 8.62
CA ILE A 57 -2.39 18.70 8.33
C ILE A 57 -1.71 19.36 9.53
N THR A 58 -2.21 19.08 10.74
CA THR A 58 -1.72 19.68 11.97
C THR A 58 -0.28 19.26 12.26
N PHE A 59 0.04 17.96 12.09
CA PHE A 59 1.37 17.44 12.35
C PHE A 59 2.41 17.98 11.37
N TYR A 60 2.09 18.07 10.08
CA TYR A 60 2.98 18.69 9.09
C TYR A 60 3.30 20.14 9.47
N ARG A 61 2.28 20.92 9.81
CA ARG A 61 2.46 22.32 10.22
C ARG A 61 3.27 22.45 11.51
N TYR A 62 2.91 21.68 12.53
CA TYR A 62 3.59 21.70 13.82
C TYR A 62 5.07 21.29 13.69
N MET A 63 5.34 20.16 13.07
CA MET A 63 6.70 19.63 12.94
C MET A 63 7.58 20.49 12.02
N ASN A 64 7.02 21.14 10.99
CA ASN A 64 7.78 22.12 10.19
C ASN A 64 8.29 23.26 11.07
N GLY A 65 7.41 23.85 11.92
CA GLY A 65 7.81 24.88 12.86
C GLY A 65 8.80 24.38 13.89
N PHE A 66 8.57 23.19 14.47
CA PHE A 66 9.45 22.59 15.45
C PHE A 66 10.88 22.38 14.90
N VAL A 67 11.03 21.77 13.73
CA VAL A 67 12.34 21.54 13.09
C VAL A 67 13.07 22.85 12.77
N LYS A 68 12.35 23.91 12.43
CA LYS A 68 12.95 25.24 12.14
C LYS A 68 13.28 26.06 13.39
N GLY A 69 12.99 25.56 14.59
CA GLY A 69 13.19 26.31 15.81
C GLY A 69 12.20 27.46 16.01
N ALA A 70 11.18 27.56 15.15
CA ALA A 70 10.22 28.66 15.23
C ALA A 70 9.22 28.51 16.40
N GLY A 71 9.17 27.31 17.01
CA GLY A 71 8.14 27.00 18.01
C GLY A 71 6.72 27.12 17.44
N TYR A 72 5.71 27.04 18.28
CA TYR A 72 4.40 27.56 17.96
C TYR A 72 4.47 29.08 18.15
N PRO A 73 4.07 29.90 17.14
CA PRO A 73 4.19 31.37 17.23
C PRO A 73 3.57 31.99 18.48
N ASP A 74 2.57 31.31 19.05
CA ASP A 74 1.79 31.77 20.19
C ASP A 74 2.15 31.02 21.49
N SER A 75 3.19 30.18 21.51
CA SER A 75 3.56 29.44 22.71
C SER A 75 4.58 30.19 23.54
N ALA A 76 4.45 30.12 24.87
CA ALA A 76 5.44 30.64 25.82
C ALA A 76 6.83 30.01 25.68
N PHE A 77 6.97 29.05 24.78
CA PHE A 77 8.19 28.29 24.47
C PHE A 77 8.79 28.61 23.10
N ALA A 78 8.31 29.68 22.42
CA ALA A 78 8.93 30.17 21.20
C ALA A 78 10.40 30.53 21.49
N GLY A 79 11.33 29.87 20.77
CA GLY A 79 12.77 30.06 20.97
C GLY A 79 13.42 29.15 22.01
N ALA A 80 12.70 28.21 22.62
CA ALA A 80 13.32 27.17 23.43
C ALA A 80 14.25 26.30 22.57
N PRO A 81 15.43 25.86 23.08
CA PRO A 81 16.33 25.00 22.33
C PRO A 81 15.62 23.72 21.91
N HIS A 82 15.99 23.17 20.74
CA HIS A 82 15.42 21.94 20.19
C HIS A 82 15.61 20.78 21.17
N ASN A 83 14.59 20.53 21.94
CA ASN A 83 14.50 19.42 22.88
C ASN A 83 13.85 18.23 22.19
N THR A 84 14.14 17.04 22.68
CA THR A 84 13.38 15.82 22.34
C THR A 84 11.98 15.83 22.96
N PHE A 85 11.67 16.80 23.81
CA PHE A 85 10.40 16.95 24.53
C PHE A 85 9.71 18.28 24.17
N SER A 86 8.38 18.27 24.10
CA SER A 86 7.58 19.47 23.85
C SER A 86 6.31 19.46 24.70
N TRP A 87 6.05 20.56 25.40
CA TRP A 87 4.80 20.76 26.16
C TRP A 87 3.59 20.93 25.24
N ALA A 88 3.80 21.34 23.98
CA ALA A 88 2.73 21.47 22.99
C ALA A 88 2.34 20.12 22.32
N THR A 89 3.03 19.04 22.66
CA THR A 89 2.74 17.70 22.15
C THR A 89 2.07 16.89 23.27
N ASP A 90 0.82 16.48 23.07
CA ASP A 90 0.05 15.60 23.96
C ASP A 90 0.12 16.02 25.45
N LEU A 91 0.02 17.33 25.74
CA LEU A 91 0.16 17.90 27.08
C LEU A 91 1.54 17.71 27.73
N GLY A 92 2.55 17.46 26.93
CA GLY A 92 3.92 17.21 27.32
C GLY A 92 4.38 15.79 26.99
N SER A 93 5.01 15.63 25.85
CA SER A 93 5.50 14.34 25.37
C SER A 93 6.82 14.46 24.62
N GLY A 94 7.51 13.33 24.49
CA GLY A 94 8.69 13.20 23.64
C GLY A 94 8.31 13.30 22.16
N VAL A 95 8.94 14.19 21.43
CA VAL A 95 8.70 14.39 19.98
C VAL A 95 8.96 13.12 19.18
N MET A 96 9.97 12.34 19.56
CA MET A 96 10.26 11.05 18.94
C MET A 96 9.13 10.03 19.16
N ASN A 97 8.54 10.00 20.37
CA ASN A 97 7.42 9.12 20.67
C ASN A 97 6.17 9.48 19.85
N ALA A 98 5.90 10.78 19.71
CA ALA A 98 4.68 11.27 19.05
C ALA A 98 4.78 11.25 17.52
N TYR A 99 5.94 11.58 16.93
CA TYR A 99 6.03 11.88 15.49
C TYR A 99 6.98 10.99 14.69
N SER A 100 7.78 10.11 15.32
CA SER A 100 8.68 9.22 14.58
C SER A 100 7.92 8.27 13.64
N PHE A 101 6.74 7.83 14.04
CA PHE A 101 5.86 7.00 13.22
C PHE A 101 5.23 7.75 12.03
N TYR A 102 4.94 9.05 12.17
CA TYR A 102 4.14 9.79 11.20
C TYR A 102 4.99 10.52 10.15
N LEU A 103 6.02 11.25 10.57
CA LEU A 103 6.66 12.26 9.72
C LEU A 103 8.17 12.22 9.72
N TYR A 104 8.78 11.94 10.87
CA TYR A 104 10.18 12.24 11.11
C TYR A 104 11.14 11.57 10.11
N GLY A 105 10.80 10.37 9.65
CA GLY A 105 11.57 9.64 8.65
C GLY A 105 11.10 9.85 7.20
N SER A 106 10.01 10.57 6.98
CA SER A 106 9.43 10.76 5.65
C SER A 106 10.23 11.73 4.78
N PRO A 107 10.70 11.31 3.60
CA PRO A 107 11.36 12.23 2.67
C PRO A 107 10.40 13.34 2.18
N PHE A 108 9.11 13.07 2.10
CA PHE A 108 8.09 14.05 1.69
C PHE A 108 7.87 15.11 2.74
N PHE A 109 7.94 14.74 4.03
CA PHE A 109 7.92 15.72 5.11
C PHE A 109 9.15 16.64 5.03
N TRP A 110 10.36 16.10 4.84
CA TRP A 110 11.56 16.91 4.75
C TRP A 110 11.56 17.87 3.55
N LEU A 111 10.95 17.49 2.44
CA LEU A 111 10.70 18.43 1.34
C LEU A 111 9.80 19.60 1.79
N SER A 112 8.79 19.32 2.60
CA SER A 112 7.89 20.34 3.13
C SER A 112 8.58 21.32 4.08
N VAL A 113 9.65 20.91 4.74
CA VAL A 113 10.45 21.79 5.62
C VAL A 113 11.09 22.94 4.87
N LEU A 114 11.32 22.80 3.56
CA LEU A 114 11.82 23.90 2.72
C LEU A 114 10.81 25.06 2.54
N LEU A 115 9.56 24.83 2.87
CA LEU A 115 8.45 25.79 2.67
C LEU A 115 8.10 26.53 3.97
N PRO A 116 7.52 27.74 3.88
CA PRO A 116 6.99 28.44 5.04
C PRO A 116 5.91 27.60 5.75
N GLN A 117 5.90 27.64 7.10
CA GLN A 117 4.94 26.90 7.91
C GLN A 117 3.46 27.20 7.55
N SER A 118 3.16 28.46 7.19
CA SER A 118 1.82 28.90 6.78
C SER A 118 1.34 28.26 5.48
N TRP A 119 2.24 27.78 4.63
CA TRP A 119 1.90 27.15 3.35
C TRP A 119 1.53 25.68 3.47
N LEU A 120 1.87 25.04 4.60
CA LEU A 120 1.76 23.58 4.74
C LEU A 120 0.33 23.04 4.50
N PRO A 121 -0.74 23.69 4.98
CA PRO A 121 -2.10 23.23 4.69
C PRO A 121 -2.41 23.18 3.19
N TYR A 122 -1.88 24.13 2.41
CA TYR A 122 -2.06 24.17 0.95
C TYR A 122 -1.19 23.16 0.20
N MET A 123 -0.13 22.67 0.84
CA MET A 123 0.83 21.73 0.22
C MET A 123 0.44 20.26 0.35
N MET A 124 -0.65 19.95 1.06
CA MET A 124 -1.07 18.57 1.26
C MET A 124 -1.40 17.86 -0.07
N VAL A 125 -2.15 18.50 -0.97
CA VAL A 125 -2.44 17.95 -2.30
C VAL A 125 -1.20 17.89 -3.20
N PRO A 126 -0.38 18.92 -3.36
CA PRO A 126 0.87 18.83 -4.11
C PRO A 126 1.79 17.72 -3.64
N LEU A 127 1.91 17.49 -2.31
CA LEU A 127 2.69 16.40 -1.76
C LEU A 127 2.05 15.02 -2.06
N LEU A 128 0.73 14.89 -1.99
CA LEU A 128 0.04 13.66 -2.40
C LEU A 128 0.28 13.37 -3.88
N VAL A 129 0.13 14.34 -4.77
CA VAL A 129 0.41 14.20 -6.21
C VAL A 129 1.85 13.72 -6.44
N LEU A 130 2.82 14.29 -5.72
CA LEU A 130 4.22 13.85 -5.77
C LEU A 130 4.37 12.38 -5.32
N LYS A 131 3.72 11.97 -4.22
CA LYS A 131 3.76 10.59 -3.71
C LYS A 131 3.23 9.60 -4.74
N PHE A 132 2.10 9.91 -5.39
CA PHE A 132 1.55 9.06 -6.47
C PHE A 132 2.51 8.97 -7.66
N GLY A 133 3.16 10.08 -8.03
CA GLY A 133 4.19 10.08 -9.08
C GLY A 133 5.39 9.21 -8.70
N VAL A 134 5.89 9.33 -7.48
CA VAL A 134 7.00 8.51 -6.97
C VAL A 134 6.61 7.02 -6.93
N ALA A 135 5.39 6.69 -6.48
CA ALA A 135 4.87 5.32 -6.51
C ALA A 135 4.88 4.74 -7.94
N GLY A 136 4.39 5.52 -8.92
CA GLY A 136 4.38 5.12 -10.33
C GLY A 136 5.79 4.88 -10.88
N GLY A 137 6.73 5.77 -10.60
CA GLY A 137 8.12 5.62 -11.01
C GLY A 137 8.77 4.35 -10.43
N GLY A 138 8.59 4.11 -9.12
CA GLY A 138 9.11 2.91 -8.45
C GLY A 138 8.50 1.63 -8.98
N ALA A 139 7.17 1.60 -9.14
CA ALA A 139 6.48 0.44 -9.70
C ALA A 139 6.94 0.14 -11.13
N TYR A 140 7.13 1.17 -11.98
CA TYR A 140 7.69 0.99 -13.31
C TYR A 140 9.08 0.34 -13.28
N LEU A 141 9.98 0.80 -12.41
CA LEU A 141 11.33 0.24 -12.29
C LEU A 141 11.29 -1.26 -11.94
N TYR A 142 10.37 -1.66 -11.08
CA TYR A 142 10.17 -3.06 -10.75
C TYR A 142 9.55 -3.83 -11.90
N LEU A 143 8.45 -3.34 -12.49
CA LEU A 143 7.62 -4.06 -13.46
C LEU A 143 8.30 -4.23 -14.82
N ARG A 144 9.09 -3.25 -15.29
CA ARG A 144 9.79 -3.31 -16.58
C ARG A 144 10.67 -4.56 -16.75
N ARG A 145 11.09 -5.16 -15.64
CA ARG A 145 11.87 -6.39 -15.63
C ARG A 145 11.08 -7.63 -16.06
N TYR A 146 9.75 -7.56 -15.97
CA TYR A 146 8.86 -8.71 -16.16
C TYR A 146 8.04 -8.65 -17.44
N VAL A 147 8.10 -7.57 -18.21
CA VAL A 147 7.38 -7.36 -19.47
C VAL A 147 8.35 -7.19 -20.63
N LYS A 148 7.90 -7.50 -21.85
CA LYS A 148 8.67 -7.28 -23.07
C LYS A 148 8.49 -5.85 -23.60
N ASN A 149 7.24 -5.39 -23.58
CA ASN A 149 6.86 -4.04 -23.98
C ASN A 149 6.71 -3.16 -22.75
N GLU A 150 7.52 -2.12 -22.63
CA GLU A 150 7.54 -1.20 -21.49
C GLU A 150 6.24 -0.44 -21.30
N ASN A 151 5.36 -0.36 -22.30
CA ASN A 151 4.04 0.24 -22.15
C ASN A 151 3.21 -0.53 -21.10
N TYR A 152 3.34 -1.86 -21.03
CA TYR A 152 2.70 -2.66 -20.01
C TYR A 152 3.30 -2.41 -18.61
N ALA A 153 4.60 -2.08 -18.52
CA ALA A 153 5.18 -1.64 -17.25
C ALA A 153 4.62 -0.30 -16.79
N VAL A 154 4.40 0.65 -17.72
CA VAL A 154 3.74 1.93 -17.43
C VAL A 154 2.30 1.71 -16.97
N LEU A 155 1.54 0.85 -17.67
CA LEU A 155 0.18 0.49 -17.27
C LEU A 155 0.16 -0.12 -15.87
N GLY A 156 1.01 -1.12 -15.60
CA GLY A 156 1.09 -1.76 -14.28
C GLY A 156 1.50 -0.79 -13.17
N ALA A 157 2.34 0.19 -13.49
CA ALA A 157 2.70 1.25 -12.56
C ALA A 157 1.48 2.12 -12.17
N CYS A 158 0.64 2.45 -13.15
CA CYS A 158 -0.62 3.15 -12.89
C CYS A 158 -1.58 2.29 -12.06
N LEU A 159 -1.73 0.99 -12.37
CA LEU A 159 -2.57 0.07 -11.61
C LEU A 159 -2.13 -0.02 -10.13
N TYR A 160 -0.84 -0.05 -9.87
CA TYR A 160 -0.32 -0.09 -8.51
C TYR A 160 -0.46 1.26 -7.79
N ALA A 161 0.05 2.34 -8.39
CA ALA A 161 0.09 3.65 -7.75
C ALA A 161 -1.32 4.19 -7.46
N LEU A 162 -2.30 3.87 -8.32
CA LEU A 162 -3.70 4.29 -8.18
C LEU A 162 -4.59 3.17 -7.60
N SER A 163 -3.98 2.14 -6.99
CA SER A 163 -4.71 1.03 -6.38
C SER A 163 -5.66 1.49 -5.28
N GLY A 164 -6.66 0.67 -5.00
CA GLY A 164 -7.59 0.92 -3.90
C GLY A 164 -6.88 1.14 -2.57
N PHE A 165 -5.77 0.43 -2.33
CA PHE A 165 -4.95 0.64 -1.14
C PHE A 165 -4.38 2.06 -1.06
N ALA A 166 -3.81 2.58 -2.14
CA ALA A 166 -3.24 3.92 -2.18
C ALA A 166 -4.33 4.99 -1.98
N VAL A 167 -5.48 4.83 -2.65
CA VAL A 167 -6.60 5.78 -2.57
C VAL A 167 -7.26 5.74 -1.18
N TYR A 168 -7.52 4.57 -0.63
CA TYR A 168 -8.06 4.42 0.73
C TYR A 168 -7.17 5.12 1.77
N ASN A 169 -5.86 4.95 1.64
CA ASN A 169 -4.90 5.45 2.62
C ASN A 169 -4.51 6.93 2.44
N VAL A 170 -5.13 7.66 1.52
CA VAL A 170 -5.08 9.15 1.51
C VAL A 170 -5.52 9.70 2.86
N PHE A 171 -6.51 9.06 3.49
CA PHE A 171 -6.97 9.39 4.84
C PHE A 171 -5.85 9.39 5.89
N PHE A 172 -4.94 8.44 5.79
CA PHE A 172 -3.76 8.30 6.65
C PHE A 172 -2.49 8.88 6.02
N ASN A 173 -2.56 9.75 5.09
CA ASN A 173 -1.52 10.42 4.31
C ASN A 173 -0.08 9.83 4.35
N HIS A 174 0.47 9.57 5.55
CA HIS A 174 1.81 8.98 5.74
C HIS A 174 1.89 7.51 5.29
N PHE A 175 0.76 6.79 5.12
CA PHE A 175 0.76 5.45 4.54
C PHE A 175 1.00 5.49 3.02
N VAL A 176 0.65 6.59 2.37
CA VAL A 176 0.95 6.78 0.94
C VAL A 176 2.45 6.89 0.69
N ASP A 177 3.24 7.37 1.68
CA ASP A 177 4.71 7.36 1.63
C ASP A 177 5.25 5.93 1.50
N VAL A 178 4.66 5.01 2.27
CA VAL A 178 5.05 3.59 2.25
C VAL A 178 4.73 2.96 0.88
N VAL A 179 3.55 3.26 0.32
CA VAL A 179 3.17 2.83 -1.04
C VAL A 179 4.15 3.40 -2.07
N ALA A 180 4.55 4.65 -1.92
CA ALA A 180 5.46 5.31 -2.85
C ALA A 180 6.87 4.70 -2.85
N LEU A 181 7.38 4.31 -1.68
CA LEU A 181 8.79 3.91 -1.53
C LEU A 181 9.02 2.39 -1.62
N PHE A 182 8.04 1.57 -1.31
CA PHE A 182 8.16 0.11 -1.32
C PHE A 182 8.60 -0.47 -2.68
N PRO A 183 8.07 -0.04 -3.84
CA PRO A 183 8.49 -0.63 -5.12
C PRO A 183 9.98 -0.48 -5.40
N TYR A 184 10.62 0.59 -4.92
CA TYR A 184 12.06 0.77 -5.05
C TYR A 184 12.85 -0.25 -4.21
N LEU A 185 12.34 -0.60 -3.02
CA LEU A 185 12.95 -1.63 -2.18
C LEU A 185 12.92 -2.99 -2.88
N LEU A 186 11.78 -3.36 -3.46
CA LEU A 186 11.63 -4.62 -4.16
C LEU A 186 12.43 -4.66 -5.47
N TRP A 187 12.48 -3.54 -6.21
CA TRP A 187 13.35 -3.39 -7.37
C TRP A 187 14.83 -3.52 -6.98
N ALA A 188 15.27 -2.88 -5.90
CA ALA A 188 16.65 -2.95 -5.45
C ALA A 188 17.06 -4.37 -5.03
N LEU A 189 16.15 -5.12 -4.40
CA LEU A 189 16.38 -6.55 -4.10
C LEU A 189 16.57 -7.35 -5.38
N ASP A 190 15.73 -7.12 -6.41
CA ASP A 190 15.89 -7.78 -7.71
C ASP A 190 17.20 -7.40 -8.41
N GLU A 191 17.62 -6.13 -8.34
CA GLU A 191 18.92 -5.68 -8.87
C GLU A 191 20.10 -6.38 -8.16
N ALA A 192 20.02 -6.56 -6.85
CA ALA A 192 21.03 -7.30 -6.09
C ALA A 192 21.03 -8.80 -6.45
N ILE A 193 19.85 -9.41 -6.63
CA ILE A 193 19.72 -10.84 -6.98
C ILE A 193 20.20 -11.13 -8.41
N TYR A 194 19.78 -10.33 -9.38
CA TYR A 194 19.96 -10.65 -10.79
C TYR A 194 21.15 -9.95 -11.45
N GLU A 195 21.42 -8.70 -11.07
CA GLU A 195 22.46 -7.87 -11.67
C GLU A 195 23.71 -7.74 -10.79
N ASN A 196 23.70 -8.29 -9.59
CA ASN A 196 24.75 -8.15 -8.57
C ASN A 196 25.13 -6.67 -8.31
N ARG A 197 24.14 -5.77 -8.33
CA ARG A 197 24.36 -4.37 -7.94
C ARG A 197 24.48 -4.28 -6.43
N HIS A 198 25.54 -3.66 -5.97
CA HIS A 198 25.85 -3.51 -4.55
C HIS A 198 25.46 -2.13 -4.03
N GLY A 199 25.08 -2.07 -2.75
CA GLY A 199 24.75 -0.85 -2.02
C GLY A 199 23.33 -0.31 -2.27
N LEU A 200 22.73 -0.62 -3.43
CA LEU A 200 21.39 -0.14 -3.77
C LEU A 200 20.32 -0.73 -2.86
N PHE A 201 20.45 -2.02 -2.54
CA PHE A 201 19.50 -2.67 -1.66
C PHE A 201 19.63 -2.16 -0.22
N ALA A 202 20.86 -2.00 0.29
CA ALA A 202 21.08 -1.40 1.61
C ALA A 202 20.52 0.02 1.71
N PHE A 203 20.68 0.84 0.67
CA PHE A 203 20.11 2.19 0.62
C PHE A 203 18.58 2.17 0.74
N TRP A 204 17.89 1.32 -0.05
CA TRP A 204 16.43 1.27 -0.02
C TRP A 204 15.86 0.58 1.23
N VAL A 205 16.63 -0.33 1.85
CA VAL A 205 16.33 -0.86 3.19
C VAL A 205 16.33 0.29 4.20
N ALA A 206 17.39 1.11 4.21
CA ALA A 206 17.49 2.26 5.11
C ALA A 206 16.36 3.26 4.88
N VAL A 207 16.07 3.62 3.62
CA VAL A 207 15.01 4.59 3.28
C VAL A 207 13.64 4.10 3.76
N ASN A 208 13.29 2.84 3.52
CA ASN A 208 11.98 2.31 3.94
C ASN A 208 11.88 2.18 5.47
N LEU A 209 12.96 1.77 6.13
CA LEU A 209 13.02 1.71 7.59
C LEU A 209 12.90 3.09 8.23
N LEU A 210 13.65 4.09 7.73
CA LEU A 210 13.58 5.47 8.19
C LEU A 210 12.19 6.06 7.95
N ASN A 211 11.62 5.84 6.77
CA ASN A 211 10.30 6.36 6.43
C ASN A 211 9.23 5.89 7.41
N ASN A 212 9.19 4.58 7.70
CA ASN A 212 8.25 4.06 8.70
C ASN A 212 8.70 2.69 9.21
N TYR A 213 9.34 2.66 10.36
CA TYR A 213 9.87 1.45 10.98
C TYR A 213 8.78 0.41 11.28
N PHE A 214 7.55 0.82 11.52
CA PHE A 214 6.45 -0.07 11.83
C PHE A 214 5.98 -0.86 10.60
N PHE A 215 5.79 -0.17 9.46
CA PHE A 215 5.49 -0.83 8.19
C PHE A 215 6.66 -1.66 7.69
N PHE A 216 7.89 -1.26 8.04
CA PHE A 216 9.09 -1.98 7.62
C PHE A 216 9.14 -3.41 8.18
N VAL A 217 8.58 -3.68 9.36
CA VAL A 217 8.43 -5.06 9.89
C VAL A 217 7.65 -5.93 8.89
N GLY A 218 6.52 -5.45 8.41
CA GLY A 218 5.73 -6.16 7.39
C GLY A 218 6.48 -6.30 6.06
N GLN A 219 7.26 -5.28 5.65
CA GLN A 219 8.09 -5.35 4.45
C GLN A 219 9.18 -6.43 4.58
N VAL A 220 9.82 -6.58 5.74
CA VAL A 220 10.80 -7.65 5.97
C VAL A 220 10.16 -9.03 5.81
N ILE A 221 8.98 -9.25 6.40
CA ILE A 221 8.25 -10.51 6.25
C ILE A 221 7.93 -10.78 4.78
N PHE A 222 7.42 -9.76 4.07
CA PHE A 222 7.13 -9.88 2.64
C PHE A 222 8.39 -10.17 1.81
N LEU A 223 9.50 -9.50 2.07
CA LEU A 223 10.78 -9.75 1.38
C LEU A 223 11.26 -11.20 1.61
N CYS A 224 11.09 -11.75 2.82
CA CYS A 224 11.39 -13.15 3.10
C CYS A 224 10.49 -14.09 2.27
N ILE A 225 9.18 -13.86 2.25
CA ILE A 225 8.23 -14.62 1.42
C ILE A 225 8.63 -14.52 -0.05
N TYR A 226 8.87 -13.32 -0.54
CA TYR A 226 9.28 -13.06 -1.91
C TYR A 226 10.56 -13.81 -2.29
N PHE A 227 11.60 -13.70 -1.47
CA PHE A 227 12.87 -14.37 -1.68
C PHE A 227 12.74 -15.89 -1.70
N VAL A 228 12.05 -16.47 -0.71
CA VAL A 228 11.83 -17.92 -0.61
C VAL A 228 11.00 -18.43 -1.78
N CYS A 229 9.93 -17.73 -2.16
CA CYS A 229 9.10 -18.12 -3.31
C CYS A 229 9.89 -18.10 -4.62
N LYS A 230 10.75 -17.11 -4.85
CA LYS A 230 11.63 -17.05 -6.02
C LYS A 230 12.68 -18.14 -6.01
N LEU A 231 13.29 -18.39 -4.86
CA LEU A 231 14.28 -19.46 -4.71
C LEU A 231 13.68 -20.84 -4.98
N THR A 232 12.52 -21.12 -4.40
CA THR A 232 11.80 -22.41 -4.58
C THR A 232 11.22 -22.57 -5.99
N ALA A 233 10.89 -21.46 -6.67
CA ALA A 233 10.50 -21.48 -8.08
C ALA A 233 11.68 -21.62 -9.04
N LYS A 234 12.91 -21.63 -8.50
CA LYS A 234 14.17 -21.68 -9.26
C LYS A 234 14.34 -20.48 -10.21
N ASP A 235 13.84 -19.32 -9.85
CA ASP A 235 14.00 -18.09 -10.63
C ASP A 235 15.47 -17.63 -10.67
N PHE A 236 16.25 -17.97 -9.64
CA PHE A 236 17.68 -17.71 -9.57
C PHE A 236 18.42 -18.81 -8.79
N ARG A 237 19.76 -18.84 -8.93
CA ARG A 237 20.64 -19.69 -8.12
C ARG A 237 21.18 -18.92 -6.94
N LEU A 238 20.97 -19.47 -5.75
CA LEU A 238 21.58 -18.94 -4.53
C LEU A 238 22.96 -19.60 -4.32
N THR A 239 23.99 -18.78 -4.20
CA THR A 239 25.31 -19.21 -3.77
C THR A 239 25.60 -18.61 -2.39
N GLY A 240 26.49 -19.24 -1.62
CA GLY A 240 26.87 -18.72 -0.29
C GLY A 240 27.37 -17.27 -0.34
N ARG A 241 28.14 -16.91 -1.39
CA ARG A 241 28.60 -15.55 -1.61
C ARG A 241 27.44 -14.57 -1.84
N LYS A 242 26.46 -14.95 -2.68
CA LYS A 242 25.28 -14.11 -2.95
C LYS A 242 24.44 -13.94 -1.70
N PHE A 243 24.21 -15.01 -0.95
CA PHE A 243 23.48 -14.94 0.32
C PHE A 243 24.20 -14.03 1.32
N GLY A 244 25.52 -14.17 1.48
CA GLY A 244 26.31 -13.32 2.35
C GLY A 244 26.23 -11.83 1.96
N HIS A 245 26.25 -11.52 0.66
CA HIS A 245 26.07 -10.13 0.19
C HIS A 245 24.70 -9.57 0.50
N LEU A 246 23.63 -10.33 0.24
CA LEU A 246 22.26 -9.89 0.55
C LEU A 246 22.06 -9.67 2.05
N LEU A 247 22.57 -10.60 2.87
CA LEU A 247 22.53 -10.46 4.32
C LEU A 247 23.32 -9.22 4.79
N TRP A 248 24.50 -9.02 4.25
CA TRP A 248 25.33 -7.85 4.58
C TRP A 248 24.64 -6.54 4.22
N GLU A 249 24.05 -6.43 3.02
CA GLU A 249 23.31 -5.24 2.61
C GLU A 249 22.05 -5.01 3.46
N SER A 250 21.37 -6.09 3.88
CA SER A 250 20.24 -5.99 4.81
C SER A 250 20.69 -5.42 6.15
N VAL A 251 21.76 -5.97 6.73
CA VAL A 251 22.30 -5.50 8.02
C VAL A 251 22.79 -4.06 7.91
N LEU A 252 23.51 -3.72 6.84
CA LEU A 252 23.99 -2.37 6.61
C LEU A 252 22.83 -1.37 6.48
N GLY A 253 21.80 -1.71 5.72
CA GLY A 253 20.63 -0.86 5.57
C GLY A 253 19.87 -0.65 6.88
N VAL A 254 19.70 -1.70 7.68
CA VAL A 254 19.13 -1.59 9.02
C VAL A 254 20.01 -0.74 9.94
N ALA A 255 21.33 -0.94 9.93
CA ALA A 255 22.27 -0.14 10.73
C ALA A 255 22.17 1.35 10.38
N MET A 256 22.06 1.71 9.09
CA MET A 256 21.82 3.09 8.66
C MET A 256 20.48 3.63 9.18
N GLY A 257 19.44 2.79 9.17
CA GLY A 257 18.11 3.14 9.70
C GLY A 257 18.03 3.25 11.22
N CYS A 258 19.00 2.69 11.96
CA CYS A 258 19.07 2.79 13.41
C CYS A 258 19.23 4.23 13.93
N LEU A 259 19.61 5.15 13.06
CA LEU A 259 19.64 6.58 13.38
C LEU A 259 18.28 7.08 13.92
N LEU A 260 17.18 6.60 13.38
CA LEU A 260 15.82 6.89 13.84
C LEU A 260 15.22 5.75 14.66
N LEU A 261 15.46 4.50 14.25
CA LEU A 261 14.86 3.31 14.88
C LEU A 261 15.29 3.19 16.35
N PHE A 262 16.57 3.41 16.66
CA PHE A 262 17.04 3.22 18.03
C PHE A 262 16.42 4.22 19.02
N PRO A 263 16.40 5.55 18.76
CA PRO A 263 15.66 6.49 19.61
C PRO A 263 14.16 6.20 19.68
N ALA A 264 13.53 5.80 18.56
CA ALA A 264 12.12 5.47 18.54
C ALA A 264 11.80 4.24 19.42
N VAL A 265 12.59 3.18 19.33
CA VAL A 265 12.43 1.98 20.18
C VAL A 265 12.60 2.32 21.65
N LEU A 266 13.63 3.08 22.02
CA LEU A 266 13.82 3.50 23.41
C LEU A 266 12.63 4.31 23.93
N SER A 267 12.05 5.16 23.11
CA SER A 267 10.86 5.94 23.44
C SER A 267 9.62 5.05 23.58
N LEU A 268 9.43 4.08 22.67
CA LEU A 268 8.31 3.14 22.71
C LEU A 268 8.36 2.20 23.91
N LEU A 269 9.53 1.79 24.36
CA LEU A 269 9.67 0.95 25.56
C LEU A 269 9.20 1.66 26.85
N GLN A 270 9.15 2.98 26.84
CA GLN A 270 8.61 3.79 27.94
C GLN A 270 7.11 4.08 27.80
N ASN A 271 6.48 3.66 26.70
CA ASN A 271 5.06 3.89 26.47
C ASN A 271 4.23 2.89 27.28
N PRO A 272 3.25 3.37 28.09
CA PRO A 272 2.41 2.49 28.91
C PRO A 272 1.42 1.64 28.10
N ARG A 273 1.28 1.88 26.79
CA ARG A 273 0.46 1.02 25.93
C ARG A 273 1.07 -0.37 25.87
N THR A 274 0.39 -1.31 26.46
CA THR A 274 0.75 -2.73 26.35
C THR A 274 0.41 -3.24 24.95
N ILE A 275 1.30 -4.03 24.35
CA ILE A 275 0.99 -4.79 23.15
C ILE A 275 0.11 -5.96 23.57
N ASP A 276 -1.17 -5.90 23.22
CA ASP A 276 -2.07 -7.02 23.44
C ASP A 276 -2.06 -7.92 22.21
N LEU A 277 -1.22 -8.95 22.27
CA LEU A 277 -0.99 -9.88 21.17
C LEU A 277 -2.22 -10.77 20.85
N SER A 278 -3.23 -10.78 21.70
CA SER A 278 -4.36 -11.73 21.57
C SER A 278 -5.73 -11.13 21.84
N SER A 279 -5.87 -9.81 21.88
CA SER A 279 -7.13 -9.17 22.26
C SER A 279 -8.30 -9.55 21.38
N GLY A 280 -9.15 -10.44 21.89
CA GLY A 280 -10.45 -10.77 21.32
C GLY A 280 -10.46 -11.64 20.05
N TRP A 281 -9.31 -12.29 19.70
CA TRP A 281 -9.18 -13.05 18.46
C TRP A 281 -8.70 -14.48 18.71
N GLY A 282 -9.33 -15.42 18.00
CA GLY A 282 -8.76 -16.74 17.90
C GLY A 282 -7.40 -16.67 17.15
N PHE A 283 -6.42 -17.46 17.60
CA PHE A 283 -5.08 -17.48 17.00
C PHE A 283 -5.10 -17.87 15.51
N LEU A 284 -5.95 -18.82 15.15
CA LEU A 284 -6.06 -19.36 13.80
C LEU A 284 -7.29 -18.91 13.04
N THR A 285 -8.32 -18.40 13.73
CA THR A 285 -9.59 -18.00 13.12
C THR A 285 -10.02 -16.62 13.60
N TYR A 286 -10.57 -15.82 12.67
CA TYR A 286 -11.15 -14.53 13.03
C TYR A 286 -12.41 -14.73 13.88
N ALA A 287 -12.58 -13.91 14.91
CA ALA A 287 -13.75 -13.97 15.80
C ALA A 287 -15.07 -13.66 15.06
N LYS A 288 -14.99 -12.88 13.97
CA LYS A 288 -16.13 -12.52 13.13
C LYS A 288 -16.01 -13.17 11.76
N VAL A 289 -16.96 -14.03 11.39
CA VAL A 289 -17.00 -14.71 10.08
C VAL A 289 -17.04 -13.71 8.93
N GLN A 290 -17.67 -12.55 9.14
CA GLN A 290 -17.75 -11.44 8.18
C GLN A 290 -16.37 -10.97 7.70
N GLN A 291 -15.31 -11.14 8.54
CA GLN A 291 -13.95 -10.77 8.17
C GLN A 291 -13.45 -11.54 6.93
N TYR A 292 -13.79 -12.81 6.80
CA TYR A 292 -13.38 -13.63 5.65
C TYR A 292 -14.00 -13.14 4.35
N LEU A 293 -15.28 -12.78 4.41
CA LEU A 293 -15.96 -12.24 3.23
C LEU A 293 -15.47 -10.82 2.90
N ALA A 294 -15.20 -10.00 3.92
CA ALA A 294 -14.58 -8.69 3.74
C ALA A 294 -13.20 -8.77 3.09
N ILE A 295 -12.36 -9.74 3.50
CA ILE A 295 -11.06 -10.01 2.85
C ILE A 295 -11.27 -10.34 1.38
N LEU A 296 -12.18 -11.24 1.05
CA LEU A 296 -12.45 -11.62 -0.35
C LEU A 296 -12.94 -10.43 -1.18
N LEU A 297 -13.92 -9.70 -0.69
CA LEU A 297 -14.51 -8.55 -1.40
C LEU A 297 -13.52 -7.39 -1.56
N SER A 298 -12.59 -7.21 -0.63
CA SER A 298 -11.56 -6.16 -0.68
C SER A 298 -10.61 -6.26 -1.88
N TRP A 299 -10.57 -7.41 -2.55
CA TRP A 299 -9.79 -7.62 -3.76
C TRP A 299 -10.58 -7.33 -5.03
N ILE A 300 -11.90 -7.38 -4.96
CA ILE A 300 -12.82 -7.36 -6.11
C ILE A 300 -13.54 -6.03 -6.24
N LEU A 301 -13.97 -5.47 -5.11
CA LEU A 301 -14.72 -4.21 -5.08
C LEU A 301 -13.80 -3.02 -4.79
N PRO A 302 -14.08 -1.83 -5.36
CA PRO A 302 -13.46 -0.60 -4.90
C PRO A 302 -13.60 -0.44 -3.39
N PRO A 303 -12.62 0.21 -2.72
CA PRO A 303 -12.68 0.38 -1.28
C PRO A 303 -13.80 1.32 -0.83
N ASP A 304 -14.37 1.01 0.31
CA ASP A 304 -15.16 1.96 1.08
C ASP A 304 -14.32 3.14 1.59
N SER A 305 -14.98 4.21 2.00
CA SER A 305 -14.32 5.23 2.81
C SER A 305 -13.81 4.64 4.12
N PRO A 306 -12.64 5.05 4.62
CA PRO A 306 -12.06 4.51 5.86
C PRO A 306 -12.96 4.60 7.09
N TYR A 307 -13.85 5.58 7.12
CA TYR A 307 -14.76 5.88 8.24
C TYR A 307 -16.23 5.53 7.97
N LEU A 308 -16.57 5.21 6.72
CA LEU A 308 -17.95 4.88 6.31
C LEU A 308 -17.95 3.55 5.58
N THR A 309 -18.46 2.51 6.22
CA THR A 309 -18.51 1.17 5.66
C THR A 309 -19.84 0.91 4.97
N SER A 310 -19.84 0.30 3.80
CA SER A 310 -21.04 -0.03 3.03
C SER A 310 -21.77 -1.27 3.57
N VAL A 311 -21.00 -2.27 3.97
CA VAL A 311 -21.49 -3.57 4.42
C VAL A 311 -20.98 -3.84 5.84
N TRP A 312 -21.82 -4.45 6.70
CA TRP A 312 -21.52 -4.83 8.08
C TRP A 312 -21.23 -3.68 9.06
N SER A 313 -21.05 -4.06 10.32
CA SER A 313 -20.76 -3.09 11.37
C SER A 313 -19.32 -2.55 11.26
N GLU A 314 -19.15 -1.32 11.73
CA GLU A 314 -17.90 -0.58 11.69
C GLU A 314 -16.68 -1.33 12.25
N GLY A 315 -16.87 -2.22 13.23
CA GLY A 315 -15.77 -2.92 13.89
C GLY A 315 -15.09 -4.02 13.06
N VAL A 316 -15.51 -4.28 11.80
CA VAL A 316 -14.92 -5.33 10.94
C VAL A 316 -13.95 -4.75 9.91
N ILE A 317 -14.26 -3.63 9.32
CA ILE A 317 -13.49 -3.06 8.19
C ILE A 317 -13.07 -1.61 8.38
N LYS A 318 -13.64 -0.90 9.33
CA LYS A 318 -13.28 0.51 9.60
C LYS A 318 -11.81 0.61 10.04
N TRP A 319 -11.06 1.51 9.43
CA TRP A 319 -9.66 1.83 9.73
C TRP A 319 -8.64 0.71 9.41
N THR A 320 -9.07 -0.37 8.76
CA THR A 320 -8.23 -1.57 8.59
C THR A 320 -7.27 -1.49 7.41
N SER A 321 -7.47 -0.57 6.48
CA SER A 321 -6.78 -0.52 5.16
C SER A 321 -6.95 -1.81 4.35
N MET A 322 -8.09 -2.52 4.55
CA MET A 322 -8.35 -3.80 3.92
C MET A 322 -8.84 -3.59 2.49
N THR A 323 -7.92 -3.40 1.58
CA THR A 323 -8.20 -3.32 0.16
C THR A 323 -6.96 -3.66 -0.67
N ALA A 324 -7.13 -4.53 -1.65
CA ALA A 324 -6.15 -4.87 -2.68
C ALA A 324 -6.73 -4.69 -4.08
N TYR A 325 -7.81 -3.91 -4.19
CA TYR A 325 -8.47 -3.60 -5.45
C TYR A 325 -7.50 -2.93 -6.43
N LEU A 326 -7.43 -3.45 -7.64
CA LEU A 326 -6.73 -2.82 -8.75
C LEU A 326 -7.74 -2.08 -9.64
N PRO A 327 -7.42 -0.85 -10.09
CA PRO A 327 -8.32 -0.06 -10.93
C PRO A 327 -8.87 -0.84 -12.14
N LEU A 328 -10.08 -0.49 -12.57
CA LEU A 328 -10.77 -1.12 -13.68
C LEU A 328 -10.99 -2.64 -13.52
N CYS A 329 -11.14 -3.11 -12.29
CA CYS A 329 -11.24 -4.55 -11.99
C CYS A 329 -10.08 -5.39 -12.57
N SER A 330 -8.89 -4.80 -12.68
CA SER A 330 -7.72 -5.41 -13.32
C SER A 330 -7.22 -6.67 -12.61
N LEU A 331 -7.80 -7.02 -11.44
CA LEU A 331 -7.63 -8.34 -10.83
C LEU A 331 -8.01 -9.46 -11.80
N ALA A 332 -8.94 -9.23 -12.74
CA ALA A 332 -9.28 -10.19 -13.80
C ALA A 332 -8.04 -10.64 -14.58
N GLY A 333 -7.13 -9.71 -14.92
CA GLY A 333 -5.85 -10.04 -15.56
C GLY A 333 -4.95 -10.92 -14.68
N ALA A 334 -4.88 -10.66 -13.37
CA ALA A 334 -4.13 -11.53 -12.46
C ALA A 334 -4.76 -12.92 -12.34
N MET A 335 -6.09 -13.03 -12.35
CA MET A 335 -6.80 -14.31 -12.39
C MET A 335 -6.57 -15.04 -13.71
N ALA A 336 -6.56 -14.34 -14.85
CA ALA A 336 -6.22 -14.88 -16.16
C ALA A 336 -4.80 -15.44 -16.16
N TYR A 337 -3.84 -14.68 -15.64
CA TYR A 337 -2.46 -15.15 -15.46
C TYR A 337 -2.40 -16.41 -14.59
N TRP A 338 -3.18 -16.45 -13.50
CA TRP A 338 -3.23 -17.61 -12.61
C TRP A 338 -3.69 -18.87 -13.34
N ARG A 339 -4.68 -18.75 -14.22
CA ARG A 339 -5.24 -19.88 -14.99
C ARG A 339 -4.30 -20.34 -16.11
N SER A 340 -3.65 -19.42 -16.81
CA SER A 340 -2.91 -19.69 -18.06
C SER A 340 -1.50 -20.23 -17.86
N ARG A 341 -0.84 -19.92 -16.74
CA ARG A 341 0.57 -20.24 -16.52
C ARG A 341 0.78 -21.40 -15.58
N LYS A 342 1.88 -22.14 -15.77
CA LYS A 342 2.41 -23.08 -14.76
C LYS A 342 2.76 -22.32 -13.48
N ALA A 343 2.82 -23.02 -12.35
CA ALA A 343 3.18 -22.41 -11.07
C ALA A 343 4.58 -21.75 -11.15
N ASP A 344 4.61 -20.45 -10.91
CA ASP A 344 5.81 -19.62 -10.84
C ASP A 344 5.90 -18.90 -9.48
N SER A 345 6.94 -18.07 -9.31
CA SER A 345 7.14 -17.34 -8.06
C SER A 345 6.02 -16.38 -7.72
N LYS A 346 5.43 -15.68 -8.73
CA LYS A 346 4.35 -14.70 -8.49
C LYS A 346 3.11 -15.38 -7.92
N LYS A 347 2.71 -16.52 -8.50
CA LYS A 347 1.59 -17.32 -7.97
C LYS A 347 1.85 -17.80 -6.54
N ARG A 348 3.08 -18.25 -6.26
CA ARG A 348 3.45 -18.70 -4.91
C ARG A 348 3.39 -17.55 -3.92
N ILE A 349 3.90 -16.37 -4.27
CA ILE A 349 3.85 -15.18 -3.41
C ILE A 349 2.40 -14.82 -3.09
N VAL A 350 1.54 -14.72 -4.12
CA VAL A 350 0.13 -14.38 -3.93
C VAL A 350 -0.60 -15.45 -3.11
N ALA A 351 -0.33 -16.75 -3.35
CA ALA A 351 -0.92 -17.83 -2.57
C ALA A 351 -0.53 -17.75 -1.08
N VAL A 352 0.76 -17.54 -0.79
CA VAL A 352 1.23 -17.37 0.61
C VAL A 352 0.60 -16.13 1.24
N CYS A 353 0.54 -15.00 0.52
CA CYS A 353 -0.12 -13.79 0.99
C CYS A 353 -1.62 -14.01 1.26
N ALA A 354 -2.32 -14.77 0.41
CA ALA A 354 -3.73 -15.11 0.64
C ALA A 354 -3.91 -15.95 1.91
N VAL A 355 -3.04 -16.93 2.15
CA VAL A 355 -3.05 -17.69 3.42
C VAL A 355 -2.77 -16.77 4.62
N CYS A 356 -1.78 -15.88 4.50
CA CYS A 356 -1.49 -14.90 5.55
C CYS A 356 -2.68 -13.98 5.84
N ALA A 357 -3.44 -13.58 4.84
CA ALA A 357 -4.63 -12.75 5.01
C ALA A 357 -5.78 -13.50 5.72
N LEU A 358 -5.90 -14.80 5.48
CA LEU A 358 -6.99 -15.63 6.03
C LEU A 358 -6.72 -16.15 7.45
N VAL A 359 -5.48 -16.11 7.93
CA VAL A 359 -5.09 -16.61 9.25
C VAL A 359 -4.67 -15.44 10.15
N PRO A 360 -5.41 -15.12 11.24
CA PRO A 360 -5.20 -13.94 12.06
C PRO A 360 -3.77 -13.74 12.55
N VAL A 361 -3.13 -14.77 13.07
CA VAL A 361 -1.75 -14.66 13.57
C VAL A 361 -0.76 -14.34 12.45
N LEU A 362 -0.95 -14.90 11.25
CA LEU A 362 -0.09 -14.62 10.10
C LEU A 362 -0.34 -13.20 9.56
N ASN A 363 -1.60 -12.76 9.54
CA ASN A 363 -1.94 -11.38 9.19
C ASN A 363 -1.33 -10.38 10.18
N SER A 364 -1.46 -10.65 11.48
CA SER A 364 -0.92 -9.77 12.53
C SER A 364 0.60 -9.70 12.55
N ALA A 365 1.31 -10.72 12.05
CA ALA A 365 2.77 -10.70 11.94
C ALA A 365 3.26 -9.51 11.09
N PHE A 366 2.58 -9.17 10.01
CA PHE A 366 2.91 -7.99 9.19
C PHE A 366 2.72 -6.66 9.94
N TYR A 367 2.09 -6.68 11.09
CA TYR A 367 1.83 -5.54 11.95
C TYR A 367 2.47 -5.73 13.34
N ALA A 368 3.63 -6.35 13.39
CA ALA A 368 4.39 -6.63 14.61
C ALA A 368 3.54 -7.34 15.69
N LEU A 369 2.62 -8.20 15.28
CA LEU A 369 1.66 -8.92 16.13
C LEU A 369 0.72 -8.01 16.95
N ASN A 370 0.60 -6.74 16.61
CA ASN A 370 -0.17 -5.76 17.36
C ASN A 370 -1.69 -5.83 17.10
N SER A 371 -2.11 -6.26 15.91
CA SER A 371 -3.52 -6.38 15.56
C SER A 371 -3.74 -7.37 14.44
N SER A 372 -4.72 -8.25 14.60
CA SER A 372 -5.13 -9.19 13.56
C SER A 372 -6.13 -8.61 12.56
N TYR A 373 -6.67 -7.42 12.80
CA TYR A 373 -7.65 -6.78 11.90
C TYR A 373 -7.02 -6.06 10.73
N TYR A 374 -5.83 -5.46 10.92
CA TYR A 374 -5.27 -4.54 9.96
C TYR A 374 -4.65 -5.28 8.78
N ALA A 375 -5.09 -4.89 7.58
CA ALA A 375 -4.54 -5.36 6.31
C ALA A 375 -3.59 -4.32 5.69
N ARG A 376 -2.87 -3.56 6.52
CA ARG A 376 -1.99 -2.44 6.14
C ARG A 376 -0.79 -2.85 5.28
N TRP A 377 -0.62 -4.13 5.02
CA TRP A 377 0.43 -4.70 4.17
C TRP A 377 -0.03 -5.05 2.74
N TYR A 378 -1.33 -4.88 2.41
CA TYR A 378 -1.90 -5.31 1.12
C TYR A 378 -1.33 -4.58 -0.11
N TYR A 379 -0.68 -3.40 0.05
CA TYR A 379 0.03 -2.75 -1.05
C TYR A 379 1.15 -3.64 -1.62
N MET A 380 1.77 -4.51 -0.83
CA MET A 380 2.85 -5.38 -1.27
C MET A 380 2.37 -6.47 -2.25
N PRO A 381 1.37 -7.30 -1.92
CA PRO A 381 0.80 -8.22 -2.91
C PRO A 381 0.11 -7.51 -4.08
N SER A 382 -0.42 -6.28 -3.91
CA SER A 382 -1.01 -5.51 -5.01
C SER A 382 0.00 -5.22 -6.13
N LEU A 383 1.27 -5.00 -5.80
CA LEU A 383 2.33 -4.85 -6.81
C LEU A 383 2.57 -6.15 -7.60
N ILE A 384 2.50 -7.30 -6.93
CA ILE A 384 2.63 -8.60 -7.60
C ILE A 384 1.40 -8.90 -8.47
N LEU A 385 0.20 -8.56 -8.00
CA LEU A 385 -1.03 -8.67 -8.79
C LEU A 385 -0.97 -7.79 -10.04
N ALA A 386 -0.49 -6.55 -9.92
CA ALA A 386 -0.27 -5.68 -11.06
C ALA A 386 0.74 -6.31 -12.06
N ALA A 387 1.82 -6.93 -11.57
CA ALA A 387 2.77 -7.65 -12.42
C ALA A 387 2.12 -8.86 -13.14
N MET A 388 1.27 -9.61 -12.45
CA MET A 388 0.52 -10.72 -13.06
C MET A 388 -0.46 -10.21 -14.12
N THR A 389 -1.17 -9.13 -13.84
CA THR A 389 -2.13 -8.50 -14.76
C THR A 389 -1.44 -8.07 -16.06
N VAL A 390 -0.35 -7.30 -15.96
CA VAL A 390 0.33 -6.82 -17.17
C VAL A 390 1.01 -7.94 -17.97
N ASN A 391 1.43 -9.04 -17.30
CA ASN A 391 1.93 -10.21 -17.99
C ASN A 391 0.81 -10.97 -18.72
N ALA A 392 -0.42 -11.00 -18.16
CA ALA A 392 -1.57 -11.57 -18.86
C ALA A 392 -1.97 -10.74 -20.07
N LEU A 393 -2.02 -9.41 -19.90
CA LEU A 393 -2.36 -8.48 -20.98
C LEU A 393 -1.32 -8.48 -22.13
N GLU A 394 -0.05 -8.77 -21.83
CA GLU A 394 1.01 -8.84 -22.85
C GLU A 394 1.01 -10.16 -23.64
N ASP A 395 0.35 -11.18 -23.14
CA ASP A 395 0.35 -12.52 -23.71
C ASP A 395 -0.95 -12.79 -24.49
N PRO A 396 -0.92 -12.83 -25.84
CA PRO A 396 -2.13 -12.98 -26.64
C PRO A 396 -2.82 -14.35 -26.46
N ASP A 397 -2.12 -15.34 -25.91
CA ASP A 397 -2.68 -16.67 -25.70
C ASP A 397 -3.50 -16.78 -24.38
N VAL A 398 -3.63 -15.70 -23.62
CA VAL A 398 -4.31 -15.68 -22.33
C VAL A 398 -5.76 -15.24 -22.48
N ASP A 399 -6.69 -16.11 -22.09
CA ASP A 399 -8.12 -15.77 -21.99
C ASP A 399 -8.36 -14.78 -20.85
N LEU A 400 -8.65 -13.54 -21.22
CA LEU A 400 -8.97 -12.44 -20.28
C LEU A 400 -10.47 -12.36 -19.95
N ASP A 401 -11.31 -12.85 -20.85
CA ASP A 401 -12.77 -12.74 -20.76
C ASP A 401 -13.38 -13.58 -19.65
N ALA A 402 -12.98 -14.84 -19.58
CA ALA A 402 -13.59 -15.76 -18.60
C ALA A 402 -13.35 -15.32 -17.14
N PRO A 403 -12.16 -14.83 -16.73
CA PRO A 403 -11.97 -14.25 -15.40
C PRO A 403 -12.76 -12.96 -15.18
N ALA A 404 -12.87 -12.09 -16.18
CA ALA A 404 -13.65 -10.86 -16.09
C ALA A 404 -15.14 -11.16 -15.87
N ARG A 405 -15.72 -12.11 -16.62
CA ARG A 405 -17.09 -12.61 -16.38
C ARG A 405 -17.23 -13.21 -14.99
N GLY A 406 -16.21 -13.93 -14.50
CA GLY A 406 -16.19 -14.47 -13.14
C GLY A 406 -16.32 -13.38 -12.06
N ILE A 407 -15.60 -12.27 -12.22
CA ILE A 407 -15.73 -11.10 -11.33
C ILE A 407 -17.14 -10.53 -11.39
N GLY A 408 -17.72 -10.41 -12.59
CA GLY A 408 -19.12 -9.97 -12.76
C GLY A 408 -20.13 -10.84 -12.01
N TRP A 409 -19.95 -12.16 -12.05
CA TRP A 409 -20.81 -13.09 -11.27
C TRP A 409 -20.62 -12.92 -9.77
N ILE A 410 -19.40 -12.66 -9.29
CA ILE A 410 -19.15 -12.40 -7.86
C ILE A 410 -19.82 -11.08 -7.46
N MET A 411 -19.72 -10.02 -8.28
CA MET A 411 -20.41 -8.76 -8.02
C MET A 411 -21.93 -8.93 -7.97
N LEU A 412 -22.50 -9.71 -8.89
CA LEU A 412 -23.93 -10.03 -8.89
C LEU A 412 -24.33 -10.82 -7.63
N ALA A 413 -23.54 -11.82 -7.27
CA ALA A 413 -23.77 -12.58 -6.04
C ALA A 413 -23.68 -11.69 -4.79
N THR A 414 -22.75 -10.74 -4.77
CA THR A 414 -22.61 -9.76 -3.69
C THR A 414 -23.86 -8.85 -3.62
N LEU A 415 -24.37 -8.40 -4.76
CA LEU A 415 -25.60 -7.62 -4.82
C LEU A 415 -26.79 -8.41 -4.25
N VAL A 416 -26.98 -9.64 -4.72
CA VAL A 416 -28.06 -10.51 -4.24
C VAL A 416 -27.96 -10.73 -2.72
N PHE A 417 -26.76 -11.08 -2.24
CA PHE A 417 -26.51 -11.27 -0.81
C PHE A 417 -26.79 -10.00 0.01
N ALA A 418 -26.40 -8.85 -0.51
CA ALA A 418 -26.55 -7.58 0.18
C ALA A 418 -28.01 -7.14 0.32
N VAL A 419 -28.88 -7.47 -0.63
CA VAL A 419 -30.30 -7.06 -0.64
C VAL A 419 -31.26 -8.11 -0.10
N VAL A 420 -30.79 -9.31 0.27
CA VAL A 420 -31.64 -10.34 0.88
C VAL A 420 -32.26 -9.80 2.19
N PRO A 421 -33.61 -9.82 2.34
CA PRO A 421 -34.22 -9.33 3.56
C PRO A 421 -33.81 -10.15 4.78
N VAL A 422 -33.39 -9.47 5.84
CA VAL A 422 -33.05 -10.09 7.12
C VAL A 422 -33.99 -9.53 8.19
N ARG A 423 -34.51 -10.42 9.02
CA ARG A 423 -35.34 -10.02 10.17
C ARG A 423 -34.41 -9.75 11.35
N ASP A 424 -34.58 -8.61 11.97
CA ASP A 424 -33.91 -8.29 13.24
C ASP A 424 -34.64 -9.05 14.36
N ASP A 425 -33.96 -9.97 15.03
CA ASP A 425 -34.51 -10.80 16.09
C ASP A 425 -34.90 -10.00 17.34
N THR A 426 -34.34 -8.80 17.52
CA THR A 426 -34.61 -7.96 18.69
C THR A 426 -35.78 -7.02 18.47
N THR A 427 -35.94 -6.46 17.27
CA THR A 427 -36.97 -5.48 16.95
C THR A 427 -38.13 -6.10 16.17
N GLY A 428 -37.95 -7.30 15.62
CA GLY A 428 -38.93 -7.98 14.75
C GLY A 428 -39.11 -7.30 13.38
N THR A 429 -38.36 -6.24 13.09
CA THR A 429 -38.43 -5.50 11.82
C THR A 429 -37.63 -6.16 10.72
N TRP A 430 -38.11 -6.02 9.47
CA TRP A 430 -37.38 -6.46 8.30
C TRP A 430 -36.49 -5.33 7.79
N SER A 431 -35.20 -5.61 7.55
CA SER A 431 -34.25 -4.73 6.90
C SER A 431 -33.69 -5.38 5.64
N PHE A 432 -33.20 -4.56 4.69
CA PHE A 432 -32.52 -5.09 3.52
C PHE A 432 -31.10 -5.51 3.88
N GLY A 433 -30.89 -6.81 3.95
CA GLY A 433 -29.61 -7.46 3.99
C GLY A 433 -28.67 -7.03 5.11
N VAL A 434 -27.41 -7.14 4.79
CA VAL A 434 -26.28 -6.80 5.68
C VAL A 434 -25.76 -5.37 5.45
N LEU A 435 -26.50 -4.56 4.69
CA LEU A 435 -26.09 -3.21 4.33
C LEU A 435 -26.15 -2.27 5.53
N LYS A 436 -25.02 -1.67 5.85
CA LYS A 436 -24.93 -0.62 6.87
C LYS A 436 -25.27 0.74 6.28
N ASN A 437 -24.72 1.04 5.10
CA ASN A 437 -24.93 2.26 4.35
C ASN A 437 -25.27 1.90 2.89
N PRO A 438 -26.57 1.76 2.55
CA PRO A 438 -26.99 1.34 1.21
C PRO A 438 -26.49 2.27 0.09
N GLU A 439 -26.55 3.57 0.29
CA GLU A 439 -26.05 4.55 -0.70
C GLU A 439 -24.59 4.33 -1.04
N GLN A 440 -23.74 4.18 -0.03
CA GLN A 440 -22.31 3.89 -0.20
C GLN A 440 -22.11 2.56 -0.93
N PHE A 441 -22.86 1.54 -0.58
CA PHE A 441 -22.78 0.22 -1.24
C PHE A 441 -23.07 0.32 -2.74
N PHE A 442 -24.16 0.97 -3.11
CA PHE A 442 -24.53 1.10 -4.53
C PHE A 442 -23.53 1.96 -5.31
N VAL A 443 -22.93 2.98 -4.69
CA VAL A 443 -21.85 3.76 -5.29
C VAL A 443 -20.61 2.88 -5.54
N VAL A 444 -20.15 2.14 -4.54
CA VAL A 444 -19.00 1.23 -4.66
C VAL A 444 -19.25 0.15 -5.71
N LEU A 445 -20.42 -0.50 -5.68
CA LEU A 445 -20.79 -1.51 -6.67
C LEU A 445 -20.90 -0.91 -8.08
N GLY A 446 -21.48 0.28 -8.21
CA GLY A 446 -21.62 0.99 -9.48
C GLY A 446 -20.27 1.31 -10.10
N PHE A 447 -19.32 1.84 -9.33
CA PHE A 447 -17.96 2.06 -9.81
C PHE A 447 -17.23 0.75 -10.11
N GLY A 448 -17.47 -0.32 -9.34
CA GLY A 448 -16.95 -1.64 -9.64
C GLY A 448 -17.43 -2.17 -10.99
N LEU A 449 -18.75 -2.10 -11.24
CA LEU A 449 -19.35 -2.51 -12.52
C LEU A 449 -18.86 -1.64 -13.69
N LEU A 450 -18.78 -0.33 -13.52
CA LEU A 450 -18.21 0.58 -14.52
C LEU A 450 -16.77 0.19 -14.85
N GLY A 451 -15.96 -0.07 -13.84
CA GLY A 451 -14.58 -0.53 -14.01
C GLY A 451 -14.50 -1.84 -14.79
N LEU A 452 -15.39 -2.80 -14.49
CA LEU A 452 -15.46 -4.08 -15.21
C LEU A 452 -15.89 -3.89 -16.67
N MET A 453 -16.87 -3.03 -16.93
CA MET A 453 -17.32 -2.72 -18.30
C MET A 453 -16.20 -2.08 -19.12
N LEU A 454 -15.47 -1.14 -18.52
CA LEU A 454 -14.30 -0.51 -19.18
C LEU A 454 -13.19 -1.53 -19.44
N TYR A 455 -12.92 -2.44 -18.50
CA TYR A 455 -11.95 -3.51 -18.70
C TYR A 455 -12.32 -4.42 -19.87
N LEU A 456 -13.59 -4.88 -19.94
CA LEU A 456 -14.09 -5.69 -21.05
C LEU A 456 -14.03 -4.94 -22.38
N SER A 457 -14.41 -3.66 -22.40
CA SER A 457 -14.30 -2.83 -23.59
C SER A 457 -12.86 -2.72 -24.10
N LEU A 458 -11.88 -2.55 -23.19
CA LEU A 458 -10.46 -2.46 -23.56
C LEU A 458 -9.93 -3.78 -24.14
N ILE A 459 -10.37 -4.93 -23.63
CA ILE A 459 -9.98 -6.24 -24.17
C ILE A 459 -10.50 -6.37 -25.61
N HIS A 460 -11.79 -6.12 -25.85
CA HIS A 460 -12.38 -6.25 -27.21
C HIS A 460 -11.86 -5.24 -28.22
N ILE A 461 -11.30 -4.10 -27.81
CA ILE A 461 -10.65 -3.16 -28.72
C ILE A 461 -9.23 -3.66 -29.10
N SER A 462 -8.61 -4.48 -28.24
CA SER A 462 -7.26 -5.01 -28.48
C SER A 462 -7.23 -6.30 -29.28
N GLU A 463 -8.38 -6.97 -29.47
CA GLU A 463 -8.60 -8.10 -30.36
C GLU A 463 -8.87 -7.62 -31.81
#